data_9c08a2291c47552d06012c05efd8de7f
#
_entry.id   9c08a2291c47552d06012c05efd8de7f
#
_cell.length_a   1.000
_cell.length_b   1.000
_cell.length_c   1.000
_cell.angle_alpha   90.00
_cell.angle_beta   90.00
_cell.angle_gamma   90.00
#
_symmetry.space_group_name_H-M   'P 1'
#
loop_
_entity.id
_entity.type
_entity.pdbx_description
1 polymer ?
#
loop_
_entity_poly.entity_id
_entity_poly.type
_entity_poly.pdbx_seq_one_letter_code
_entity_poly.pdbx_strand_id
1 'polypeptide(L)'
;MSATARAGQALLALFGLMCIVFSASVYAAEDPFPSDANALIATWGVGMGVLIIVLATAGLRSGQMWPWLALWVMPAFFAAHVALLGTWIPDGVLLALSVVALAATRPGRASDEAARSDRELIQRSL
;
A
#
# COMPACT_ATOMS: atom_id res chain seq x y z
N MET A 1 -16.55 1.02 -7.27
CA MET A 1 -15.60 0.27 -6.40
C MET A 1 -16.37 -0.53 -5.37
N SER A 2 -16.06 -1.82 -5.22
CA SER A 2 -16.62 -2.68 -4.16
C SER A 2 -16.21 -2.20 -2.75
N ALA A 3 -16.92 -2.67 -1.71
CA ALA A 3 -16.56 -2.39 -0.32
C ALA A 3 -15.13 -2.88 0.01
N THR A 4 -14.77 -4.06 -0.48
CA THR A 4 -13.44 -4.66 -0.32
C THR A 4 -12.34 -3.79 -0.95
N ALA A 5 -12.58 -3.26 -2.16
CA ALA A 5 -11.62 -2.38 -2.81
C ALA A 5 -11.45 -1.05 -2.06
N ARG A 6 -12.53 -0.50 -1.48
CA ARG A 6 -12.47 0.70 -0.63
C ARG A 6 -11.68 0.44 0.66
N ALA A 7 -11.89 -0.71 1.29
CA ALA A 7 -11.14 -1.10 2.48
C ALA A 7 -9.63 -1.27 2.16
N GLY A 8 -9.29 -1.93 1.06
CA GLY A 8 -7.90 -2.05 0.60
C GLY A 8 -7.26 -0.70 0.30
N GLN A 9 -8.00 0.21 -0.35
CA GLN A 9 -7.55 1.58 -0.62
C GLN A 9 -7.27 2.36 0.68
N ALA A 10 -8.19 2.27 1.66
CA ALA A 10 -8.02 2.91 2.96
C ALA A 10 -6.80 2.36 3.71
N LEU A 11 -6.59 1.05 3.66
CA LEU A 11 -5.43 0.41 4.28
C LEU A 11 -4.11 0.89 3.65
N LEU A 12 -4.03 0.99 2.32
CA LEU A 12 -2.85 1.54 1.64
C LEU A 12 -2.59 3.01 2.00
N ALA A 13 -3.65 3.83 2.08
CA ALA A 13 -3.52 5.21 2.51
C ALA A 13 -3.05 5.32 3.97
N LEU A 14 -3.52 4.42 4.85
CA LEU A 14 -3.07 4.32 6.24
C LEU A 14 -1.58 3.98 6.33
N PHE A 15 -1.07 3.07 5.49
CA PHE A 15 0.36 2.80 5.41
C PHE A 15 1.17 4.05 5.04
N GLY A 16 0.71 4.83 4.06
CA GLY A 16 1.35 6.10 3.72
C GLY A 16 1.38 7.06 4.89
N LEU A 17 0.28 7.17 5.64
CA LEU A 17 0.21 7.98 6.86
C LEU A 17 1.17 7.47 7.94
N MET A 18 1.25 6.16 8.15
CA MET A 18 2.21 5.55 9.08
C MET A 18 3.65 5.88 8.70
N CYS A 19 4.01 5.84 7.43
CA CYS A 19 5.33 6.25 6.96
C CYS A 19 5.64 7.71 7.32
N ILE A 20 4.69 8.63 7.13
CA ILE A 20 4.84 10.04 7.49
C ILE A 20 5.04 10.20 9.00
N VAL A 21 4.14 9.62 9.80
CA VAL A 21 4.17 9.75 11.26
C VAL A 21 5.45 9.15 11.83
N PHE A 22 5.83 7.96 11.38
CA PHE A 22 7.06 7.31 11.83
C PHE A 22 8.30 8.15 11.48
N SER A 23 8.40 8.62 10.24
CA SER A 23 9.54 9.43 9.79
C SER A 23 9.62 10.77 10.53
N ALA A 24 8.47 11.40 10.77
CA ALA A 24 8.40 12.63 11.56
C ALA A 24 8.77 12.40 13.04
N SER A 25 8.37 11.24 13.62
CA SER A 25 8.71 10.90 15.00
C SER A 25 10.20 10.59 15.19
N VAL A 26 10.82 9.92 14.22
CA VAL A 26 12.28 9.69 14.23
C VAL A 26 13.03 11.01 14.19
N TYR A 27 12.61 11.95 13.34
CA TYR A 27 13.20 13.29 13.28
C TYR A 27 13.03 14.08 14.58
N ALA A 28 11.84 14.02 15.20
CA ALA A 28 11.51 14.76 16.42
C ALA A 28 12.11 14.16 17.70
N ALA A 29 12.47 12.88 17.70
CA ALA A 29 13.04 12.20 18.86
C ALA A 29 14.55 12.43 19.03
N GLU A 30 15.22 13.02 18.05
CA GLU A 30 16.63 13.34 18.12
C GLU A 30 16.86 14.68 18.84
N ASP A 31 18.01 14.77 19.54
CA ASP A 31 18.54 15.98 20.15
C ASP A 31 18.59 17.15 19.15
N PRO A 32 18.61 18.44 19.58
CA PRO A 32 18.27 19.61 18.76
C PRO A 32 18.99 19.77 17.41
N PHE A 33 19.88 18.86 17.09
CA PHE A 33 20.56 18.82 15.78
C PHE A 33 20.54 17.38 15.22
N PRO A 34 19.46 16.97 14.51
CA PRO A 34 19.44 15.66 13.86
C PRO A 34 20.66 15.52 12.94
N SER A 35 21.26 14.33 12.93
CA SER A 35 22.32 14.03 11.98
C SER A 35 21.77 14.17 10.55
N ASP A 36 22.63 14.60 9.60
CA ASP A 36 22.24 14.75 8.19
C ASP A 36 21.59 13.46 7.63
N ALA A 37 22.08 12.30 8.10
CA ALA A 37 21.54 11.00 7.71
C ALA A 37 20.09 10.82 8.16
N ASN A 38 19.75 11.20 9.40
CA ASN A 38 18.40 11.05 9.93
C ASN A 38 17.43 12.06 9.33
N ALA A 39 17.88 13.29 9.07
CA ALA A 39 17.10 14.27 8.33
C ALA A 39 16.79 13.78 6.89
N LEU A 40 17.75 13.14 6.23
CA LEU A 40 17.56 12.55 4.91
C LEU A 40 16.56 11.39 4.95
N ILE A 41 16.70 10.45 5.90
CA ILE A 41 15.80 9.32 6.08
C ILE A 41 14.37 9.81 6.36
N ALA A 42 14.20 10.80 7.24
CA ALA A 42 12.90 11.38 7.55
C ALA A 42 12.26 12.05 6.33
N THR A 43 13.02 12.81 5.56
CA THR A 43 12.55 13.45 4.33
C THR A 43 12.09 12.43 3.29
N TRP A 44 12.86 11.37 3.06
CA TRP A 44 12.49 10.26 2.17
C TRP A 44 11.24 9.55 2.63
N GLY A 45 11.13 9.26 3.93
CA GLY A 45 9.95 8.58 4.49
C GLY A 45 8.68 9.40 4.39
N VAL A 46 8.75 10.71 4.63
CA VAL A 46 7.61 11.63 4.41
C VAL A 46 7.23 11.69 2.93
N GLY A 47 8.20 11.86 2.03
CA GLY A 47 7.96 11.90 0.59
C GLY A 47 7.33 10.60 0.07
N MET A 48 7.83 9.44 0.50
CA MET A 48 7.27 8.14 0.17
C MET A 48 5.85 7.98 0.71
N GLY A 49 5.59 8.39 1.96
CA GLY A 49 4.26 8.33 2.55
C GLY A 49 3.23 9.17 1.80
N VAL A 50 3.58 10.39 1.40
CA VAL A 50 2.74 11.25 0.56
C VAL A 50 2.47 10.59 -0.79
N LEU A 51 3.49 10.05 -1.45
CA LEU A 51 3.34 9.36 -2.73
C LEU A 51 2.39 8.16 -2.62
N ILE A 52 2.52 7.35 -1.59
CA ILE A 52 1.64 6.20 -1.34
C ILE A 52 0.18 6.68 -1.16
N ILE A 53 -0.06 7.73 -0.37
CA ILE A 53 -1.41 8.28 -0.18
C ILE A 53 -2.00 8.77 -1.51
N VAL A 54 -1.24 9.50 -2.31
CA VAL A 54 -1.69 10.00 -3.63
C VAL A 54 -2.01 8.83 -4.57
N LEU A 55 -1.14 7.84 -4.67
CA LEU A 55 -1.37 6.67 -5.51
C LEU A 55 -2.56 5.84 -5.02
N ALA A 56 -2.70 5.63 -3.71
CA ALA A 56 -3.82 4.89 -3.14
C ALA A 56 -5.16 5.63 -3.32
N THR A 57 -5.20 6.94 -3.16
CA THR A 57 -6.45 7.71 -3.20
C THR A 57 -6.84 8.16 -4.60
N ALA A 58 -5.98 8.89 -5.29
CA ALA A 58 -6.26 9.42 -6.63
C ALA A 58 -5.87 8.41 -7.72
N GLY A 59 -4.71 7.77 -7.60
CA GLY A 59 -4.18 6.85 -8.61
C GLY A 59 -5.09 5.63 -8.83
N LEU A 60 -5.47 4.92 -7.77
CA LEU A 60 -6.34 3.74 -7.89
C LEU A 60 -7.76 4.07 -8.38
N ARG A 61 -8.24 5.29 -8.12
CA ARG A 61 -9.54 5.75 -8.62
C ARG A 61 -9.56 6.00 -10.13
N SER A 62 -8.40 6.27 -10.73
CA SER A 62 -8.30 6.47 -12.18
C SER A 62 -8.60 5.20 -12.99
N GLY A 63 -8.63 4.02 -12.36
CA GLY A 63 -8.79 2.73 -13.01
C GLY A 63 -7.58 2.27 -13.82
N GLN A 64 -6.51 3.04 -13.84
CA GLN A 64 -5.28 2.71 -14.55
C GLN A 64 -4.47 1.66 -13.79
N MET A 65 -3.72 0.84 -14.51
CA MET A 65 -2.92 -0.24 -13.92
C MET A 65 -1.62 0.27 -13.27
N TRP A 66 -1.03 1.37 -13.80
CA TRP A 66 0.28 1.83 -13.35
C TRP A 66 0.33 2.26 -11.87
N PRO A 67 -0.70 2.94 -11.28
CA PRO A 67 -0.64 3.28 -9.85
C PRO A 67 -0.66 2.03 -8.97
N TRP A 68 -1.41 1.02 -9.39
CA TRP A 68 -1.45 -0.27 -8.71
C TRP A 68 -0.10 -0.97 -8.76
N LEU A 69 0.57 -0.98 -9.92
CA LEU A 69 1.92 -1.53 -10.06
C LEU A 69 2.95 -0.75 -9.23
N ALA A 70 2.86 0.59 -9.21
CA ALA A 70 3.76 1.43 -8.41
C ALA A 70 3.64 1.14 -6.91
N LEU A 71 2.44 0.82 -6.41
CA LEU A 71 2.23 0.49 -5.00
C LEU A 71 2.87 -0.84 -4.57
N TRP A 72 3.31 -1.69 -5.51
CA TRP A 72 4.07 -2.91 -5.18
C TRP A 72 5.45 -2.63 -4.58
N VAL A 73 5.91 -1.38 -4.63
CA VAL A 73 7.10 -0.95 -3.88
C VAL A 73 6.96 -1.20 -2.37
N MET A 74 5.73 -1.13 -1.82
CA MET A 74 5.51 -1.35 -0.39
C MET A 74 5.79 -2.78 0.07
N PRO A 75 5.16 -3.83 -0.50
CA PRO A 75 5.52 -5.20 -0.13
C PRO A 75 6.98 -5.52 -0.44
N ALA A 76 7.56 -4.98 -1.51
CA ALA A 76 8.99 -5.14 -1.80
C ALA A 76 9.87 -4.52 -0.70
N PHE A 77 9.52 -3.35 -0.19
CA PHE A 77 10.20 -2.67 0.91
C PHE A 77 10.14 -3.50 2.21
N PHE A 78 8.95 -3.97 2.62
CA PHE A 78 8.80 -4.80 3.81
C PHE A 78 9.49 -6.16 3.67
N ALA A 79 9.45 -6.77 2.48
CA ALA A 79 10.18 -8.01 2.21
C ALA A 79 11.69 -7.81 2.35
N ALA A 80 12.23 -6.70 1.86
CA ALA A 80 13.64 -6.34 2.03
C ALA A 80 14.00 -6.13 3.51
N HIS A 81 13.15 -5.47 4.30
CA HIS A 81 13.34 -5.29 5.75
C HIS A 81 13.39 -6.63 6.47
N VAL A 82 12.45 -7.53 6.21
CA VAL A 82 12.45 -8.88 6.77
C VAL A 82 13.73 -9.62 6.42
N ALA A 83 14.15 -9.57 5.15
CA ALA A 83 15.32 -10.31 4.67
C ALA A 83 16.65 -9.75 5.18
N LEU A 84 16.78 -8.42 5.24
CA LEU A 84 18.06 -7.76 5.56
C LEU A 84 18.24 -7.49 7.05
N LEU A 85 17.14 -7.17 7.76
CA LEU A 85 17.17 -6.75 9.16
C LEU A 85 16.64 -7.83 10.12
N GLY A 86 16.06 -8.92 9.61
CA GLY A 86 15.49 -9.98 10.42
C GLY A 86 14.22 -9.57 11.20
N THR A 87 13.55 -8.51 10.80
CA THR A 87 12.39 -7.91 11.48
C THR A 87 11.08 -8.62 11.11
N TRP A 88 10.97 -9.91 11.44
CA TRP A 88 9.77 -10.72 11.14
C TRP A 88 8.48 -10.15 11.71
N ILE A 89 8.55 -9.56 12.88
CA ILE A 89 7.46 -8.83 13.51
C ILE A 89 8.02 -7.45 13.87
N PRO A 90 7.52 -6.32 13.33
CA PRO A 90 6.22 -6.10 12.63
C PRO A 90 6.25 -6.20 11.10
N ASP A 91 7.41 -6.21 10.43
CA ASP A 91 7.50 -6.03 8.98
C ASP A 91 6.84 -7.18 8.19
N GLY A 92 6.90 -8.41 8.70
CA GLY A 92 6.20 -9.54 8.08
C GLY A 92 4.67 -9.37 8.08
N VAL A 93 4.11 -8.80 9.13
CA VAL A 93 2.68 -8.47 9.20
C VAL A 93 2.33 -7.36 8.21
N LEU A 94 3.14 -6.31 8.14
CA LEU A 94 2.95 -5.20 7.21
C LEU A 94 3.10 -5.66 5.75
N LEU A 95 4.02 -6.57 5.47
CA LEU A 95 4.16 -7.23 4.18
C LEU A 95 2.86 -7.95 3.79
N ALA A 96 2.35 -8.83 4.67
CA ALA A 96 1.13 -9.59 4.40
C ALA A 96 -0.08 -8.66 4.17
N LEU A 97 -0.26 -7.65 5.02
CA LEU A 97 -1.35 -6.68 4.90
C LEU A 97 -1.25 -5.85 3.61
N SER A 98 -0.05 -5.43 3.19
CA SER A 98 0.15 -4.68 1.95
C SER A 98 -0.18 -5.52 0.71
N VAL A 99 0.20 -6.80 0.69
CA VAL A 99 -0.16 -7.73 -0.39
C VAL A 99 -1.68 -7.95 -0.46
N VAL A 100 -2.34 -8.17 0.68
CA VAL A 100 -3.80 -8.33 0.75
C VAL A 100 -4.51 -7.07 0.26
N ALA A 101 -4.07 -5.88 0.68
CA ALA A 101 -4.63 -4.61 0.24
C ALA A 101 -4.50 -4.40 -1.27
N LEU A 102 -3.34 -4.73 -1.84
CA LEU A 102 -3.10 -4.66 -3.29
C LEU A 102 -3.95 -5.67 -4.06
N ALA A 103 -4.08 -6.90 -3.56
CA ALA A 103 -4.97 -7.90 -4.16
C ALA A 103 -6.44 -7.45 -4.16
N ALA A 104 -6.89 -6.78 -3.09
CA ALA A 104 -8.25 -6.26 -2.97
C ALA A 104 -8.53 -5.06 -3.90
N THR A 105 -7.49 -4.29 -4.25
CA THR A 105 -7.59 -3.07 -5.07
C THR A 105 -7.25 -3.28 -6.55
N ARG A 106 -6.99 -4.53 -6.97
CA ARG A 106 -6.59 -4.85 -8.35
C ARG A 106 -7.60 -4.27 -9.37
N PRO A 107 -7.14 -3.45 -10.33
CA PRO A 107 -7.99 -2.97 -11.41
C PRO A 107 -8.57 -4.14 -12.24
N GLY A 108 -9.81 -4.02 -12.67
CA GLY A 108 -10.49 -5.06 -13.45
C GLY A 108 -11.20 -6.15 -12.64
N ARG A 109 -10.91 -6.33 -11.36
CA ARG A 109 -11.52 -7.39 -10.53
C ARG A 109 -13.06 -7.37 -10.54
N ALA A 110 -13.66 -6.19 -10.46
CA ALA A 110 -15.11 -6.06 -10.49
C ALA A 110 -15.72 -6.50 -11.84
N SER A 111 -15.02 -6.24 -12.94
CA SER A 111 -15.44 -6.67 -14.28
C SER A 111 -15.32 -8.19 -14.45
N ASP A 112 -14.26 -8.78 -13.89
CA ASP A 112 -14.05 -10.23 -13.93
C ASP A 112 -15.11 -10.97 -13.09
N GLU A 113 -15.48 -10.43 -11.93
CA GLU A 113 -16.53 -10.98 -11.06
C GLU A 113 -17.92 -10.89 -11.73
N ALA A 114 -18.24 -9.77 -12.39
CA ALA A 114 -19.49 -9.60 -13.14
C ALA A 114 -19.58 -10.59 -14.31
N ALA A 115 -18.52 -10.70 -15.11
CA ALA A 115 -18.46 -11.63 -16.24
C ALA A 115 -18.57 -13.10 -15.80
N ARG A 116 -18.06 -13.45 -14.61
CA ARG A 116 -18.21 -14.79 -14.05
C ARG A 116 -19.65 -15.08 -13.61
N SER A 117 -20.29 -14.12 -12.94
CA SER A 117 -21.67 -14.21 -12.51
C SER A 117 -22.63 -14.42 -13.70
N ASP A 118 -22.43 -13.67 -14.79
CA ASP A 118 -23.23 -13.81 -16.01
C ASP A 118 -23.08 -15.19 -16.64
N ARG A 119 -21.86 -15.76 -16.68
CA ARG A 119 -21.62 -17.11 -17.18
C ARG A 119 -22.34 -18.19 -16.35
N GLU A 120 -22.30 -18.04 -15.03
CA GLU A 120 -22.98 -18.98 -14.11
C GLU A 120 -24.50 -18.93 -14.27
N LEU A 121 -25.07 -17.73 -14.50
CA LEU A 121 -26.51 -17.59 -14.79
C LEU A 121 -26.91 -18.25 -16.10
N ILE A 122 -26.11 -18.09 -17.16
CA ILE A 122 -26.36 -18.73 -18.46
C ILE A 122 -26.30 -20.25 -18.32
N GLN A 123 -25.31 -20.79 -17.59
CA GLN A 123 -25.19 -22.23 -17.39
C GLN A 123 -26.35 -22.85 -16.59
N ARG A 124 -26.98 -22.09 -15.68
CA ARG A 124 -28.14 -22.56 -14.92
C ARG A 124 -29.45 -22.49 -15.70
N SER A 125 -29.48 -21.75 -16.81
CA SER A 125 -30.67 -21.60 -17.65
C SER A 125 -30.75 -22.62 -18.80
N LEU A 126 -29.70 -23.41 -19.00
CA LEU A 126 -29.62 -24.52 -19.97
C LEU A 126 -29.90 -25.85 -19.31
#